data_907c6106b2dd4d24ae16ccffb087bff2
#
_entry.id   907c6106b2dd4d24ae16ccffb087bff2
#
_cell.length_a   1.000
_cell.length_b   1.000
_cell.length_c   1.000
_cell.angle_alpha   90.00
_cell.angle_beta   90.00
_cell.angle_gamma   90.00
#
_symmetry.space_group_name_H-M   'P 1'
#
loop_
_entity.id
_entity.type
_entity.pdbx_description
1 polymer ?
#
loop_
_entity_poly.entity_id
_entity_poly.type
_entity_poly.pdbx_seq_one_letter_code
_entity_poly.pdbx_strand_id
1 'polypeptide(L)'
;DGVIVAAAQEERFTRVKHDYRFPRHALRYCLEAGGIDAGDLDYVAFYDKPFLKFERLLETYVSFAPSGFQSFAKAMPLWLNTKLRLPKVMREELGGAYRRRFLFCEHHESHAASAFYPSPFEEAAILTLDGVGEWTTTSIGEGRGRSIRLLREIRFPHSLGLLYSAFTYFTGFRVNSGEYKLMGLAPYGKPIYADRIREKLIDLKEDGSFRMNREYFRYCQGVVMTS
;
A
#
# COMPACT_ATOMS: atom_id res chain seq x y z
N ASP A 1 4.38 -3.56 25.36
CA ASP A 1 3.17 -3.62 26.19
C ASP A 1 1.88 -3.39 25.40
N GLY A 2 1.96 -3.15 24.07
CA GLY A 2 0.79 -3.00 23.19
C GLY A 2 0.07 -1.63 23.26
N VAL A 3 0.62 -0.66 23.97
CA VAL A 3 0.04 0.70 24.05
C VAL A 3 0.67 1.58 22.98
N ILE A 4 -0.17 2.23 22.16
CA ILE A 4 0.28 3.26 21.20
C ILE A 4 0.58 4.53 21.99
N VAL A 5 1.87 4.90 22.10
CA VAL A 5 2.31 6.10 22.85
C VAL A 5 2.13 7.35 21.97
N ALA A 6 2.51 7.30 20.71
CA ALA A 6 2.37 8.40 19.77
C ALA A 6 2.23 7.93 18.33
N ALA A 7 1.56 8.72 17.50
CA ALA A 7 1.46 8.54 16.06
C ALA A 7 1.38 9.90 15.36
N ALA A 8 2.09 10.06 14.25
CA ALA A 8 2.08 11.29 13.49
C ALA A 8 2.33 11.04 11.99
N GLN A 9 1.79 11.93 11.16
CA GLN A 9 2.05 11.95 9.72
C GLN A 9 2.97 13.13 9.39
N GLU A 10 3.96 12.90 8.54
CA GLU A 10 4.94 13.93 8.15
C GLU A 10 4.28 15.18 7.53
N GLU A 11 3.24 14.99 6.74
CA GLU A 11 2.51 16.09 6.10
C GLU A 11 1.85 17.07 7.09
N ARG A 12 1.65 16.69 8.35
CA ARG A 12 1.16 17.60 9.41
C ARG A 12 2.19 18.66 9.76
N PHE A 13 3.46 18.32 9.65
CA PHE A 13 4.59 19.20 9.95
C PHE A 13 5.04 19.98 8.72
N THR A 14 5.22 19.29 7.59
CA THR A 14 5.73 19.90 6.36
C THR A 14 4.68 20.69 5.58
N ARG A 15 3.39 20.44 5.83
CA ARG A 15 2.25 21.00 5.07
C ARG A 15 2.27 20.64 3.58
N VAL A 16 3.04 19.60 3.20
CA VAL A 16 3.10 19.04 1.86
C VAL A 16 2.21 17.82 1.81
N LYS A 17 1.12 17.87 1.06
CA LYS A 17 0.19 16.74 0.91
C LYS A 17 0.90 15.58 0.21
N HIS A 18 0.77 14.37 0.78
CA HIS A 18 1.43 13.14 0.32
C HIS A 18 2.96 13.29 0.25
N ASP A 19 3.56 13.90 1.27
CA ASP A 19 5.00 14.03 1.37
C ASP A 19 5.65 12.63 1.38
N TYR A 20 6.38 12.31 0.33
CA TYR A 20 7.00 11.00 0.12
C TYR A 20 8.41 10.88 0.74
N ARG A 21 8.91 11.98 1.30
CA ARG A 21 10.24 12.02 1.94
C ARG A 21 10.22 11.20 3.23
N PHE A 22 11.42 10.95 3.76
CA PHE A 22 11.53 10.29 5.06
C PHE A 22 10.85 11.13 6.15
N PRO A 23 10.03 10.54 7.03
CA PRO A 23 9.19 11.27 7.99
C PRO A 23 9.97 11.74 9.24
N ARG A 24 10.92 12.66 9.05
CA ARG A 24 11.83 13.14 10.10
C ARG A 24 11.12 13.85 11.25
N HIS A 25 10.15 14.69 10.92
CA HIS A 25 9.42 15.47 11.94
C HIS A 25 8.47 14.57 12.72
N ALA A 26 7.76 13.68 12.03
CA ALA A 26 6.89 12.71 12.68
C ALA A 26 7.68 11.77 13.59
N LEU A 27 8.85 11.30 13.14
CA LEU A 27 9.76 10.49 13.94
C LEU A 27 10.20 11.22 15.21
N ARG A 28 10.70 12.44 15.06
CA ARG A 28 11.13 13.28 16.19
C ARG A 28 10.01 13.47 17.20
N TYR A 29 8.83 13.87 16.71
CA TYR A 29 7.65 14.03 17.55
C TYR A 29 7.32 12.77 18.35
N CYS A 30 7.35 11.59 17.72
CA CYS A 30 7.05 10.34 18.40
C CYS A 30 8.10 9.96 19.46
N LEU A 31 9.39 10.21 19.20
CA LEU A 31 10.46 9.99 20.18
C LEU A 31 10.33 10.95 21.36
N GLU A 32 10.10 12.23 21.11
CA GLU A 32 9.86 13.24 22.14
C GLU A 32 8.64 12.91 23.01
N ALA A 33 7.53 12.52 22.40
CA ALA A 33 6.32 12.10 23.10
C ALA A 33 6.51 10.84 23.94
N GLY A 34 7.40 9.94 23.50
CA GLY A 34 7.80 8.75 24.24
C GLY A 34 8.84 9.01 25.32
N GLY A 35 9.48 10.19 25.34
CA GLY A 35 10.56 10.51 26.25
C GLY A 35 11.81 9.64 26.07
N ILE A 36 12.07 9.18 24.82
CA ILE A 36 13.16 8.25 24.48
C ILE A 36 13.97 8.78 23.30
N ASP A 37 15.19 8.28 23.17
CA ASP A 37 16.05 8.48 22.02
C ASP A 37 15.99 7.31 21.02
N ALA A 38 16.47 7.55 19.78
CA ALA A 38 16.52 6.51 18.77
C ALA A 38 17.35 5.27 19.18
N GLY A 39 18.32 5.44 20.06
CA GLY A 39 19.15 4.36 20.62
C GLY A 39 18.38 3.43 21.54
N ASP A 40 17.32 3.91 22.19
CA ASP A 40 16.50 3.17 23.16
C ASP A 40 15.48 2.26 22.47
N LEU A 41 15.20 2.48 21.17
CA LEU A 41 14.25 1.67 20.42
C LEU A 41 14.67 0.20 20.37
N ASP A 42 13.77 -0.71 20.74
CA ASP A 42 13.98 -2.15 20.59
C ASP A 42 13.88 -2.58 19.14
N TYR A 43 12.88 -2.05 18.42
CA TYR A 43 12.61 -2.38 17.03
C TYR A 43 12.26 -1.14 16.23
N VAL A 44 12.72 -1.13 14.98
CA VAL A 44 12.26 -0.22 13.94
C VAL A 44 11.73 -1.08 12.80
N ALA A 45 10.44 -0.96 12.51
CA ALA A 45 9.77 -1.75 11.49
C ALA A 45 9.34 -0.88 10.32
N PHE A 46 9.43 -1.44 9.13
CA PHE A 46 8.93 -0.84 7.90
C PHE A 46 7.81 -1.71 7.33
N TYR A 47 6.78 -1.08 6.82
CA TYR A 47 5.49 -1.68 6.47
C TYR A 47 5.46 -2.49 5.16
N ASP A 48 6.56 -2.54 4.41
CA ASP A 48 6.65 -3.36 3.21
C ASP A 48 8.06 -3.93 2.98
N LYS A 49 8.17 -4.84 1.99
CA LYS A 49 9.43 -5.45 1.56
C LYS A 49 9.86 -4.84 0.22
N PRO A 50 10.75 -3.84 0.19
CA PRO A 50 11.12 -3.12 -1.03
C PRO A 50 11.64 -4.02 -2.15
N PHE A 51 12.35 -5.11 -1.82
CA PHE A 51 12.87 -6.04 -2.83
C PHE A 51 11.75 -6.78 -3.57
N LEU A 52 10.70 -7.22 -2.88
CA LEU A 52 9.54 -7.87 -3.50
C LEU A 52 8.75 -6.89 -4.38
N LYS A 53 8.62 -5.64 -3.94
CA LYS A 53 8.03 -4.58 -4.77
C LYS A 53 8.84 -4.33 -6.04
N PHE A 54 10.16 -4.32 -5.93
CA PHE A 54 11.06 -4.12 -7.05
C PHE A 54 11.00 -5.31 -8.04
N GLU A 55 10.98 -6.53 -7.54
CA GLU A 55 10.76 -7.74 -8.33
C GLU A 55 9.49 -7.65 -9.17
N ARG A 56 8.34 -7.32 -8.54
CA ARG A 56 7.09 -7.11 -9.27
C ARG A 56 7.21 -6.03 -10.35
N LEU A 57 7.89 -4.93 -10.07
CA LEU A 57 8.09 -3.86 -11.06
C LEU A 57 8.87 -4.37 -12.28
N LEU A 58 9.93 -5.13 -12.05
CA LEU A 58 10.75 -5.74 -13.10
C LEU A 58 9.95 -6.76 -13.90
N GLU A 59 9.29 -7.70 -13.25
CA GLU A 59 8.50 -8.73 -13.91
C GLU A 59 7.34 -8.14 -14.71
N THR A 60 6.65 -7.12 -14.15
CA THR A 60 5.60 -6.40 -14.88
C THR A 60 6.17 -5.76 -16.14
N TYR A 61 7.30 -5.06 -16.03
CA TYR A 61 7.90 -4.43 -17.21
C TYR A 61 8.32 -5.47 -18.26
N VAL A 62 9.01 -6.52 -17.87
CA VAL A 62 9.45 -7.58 -18.79
C VAL A 62 8.25 -8.24 -19.49
N SER A 63 7.14 -8.47 -18.77
CA SER A 63 5.93 -9.09 -19.31
C SER A 63 5.21 -8.23 -20.35
N PHE A 64 5.40 -6.91 -20.34
CA PHE A 64 4.73 -5.97 -21.26
C PHE A 64 5.70 -5.19 -22.17
N ALA A 65 6.99 -5.50 -22.11
CA ALA A 65 7.98 -4.80 -22.93
C ALA A 65 7.65 -4.87 -24.44
N PRO A 66 7.89 -3.79 -25.19
CA PRO A 66 8.50 -2.52 -24.79
C PRO A 66 7.51 -1.52 -24.18
N SER A 67 6.23 -1.88 -24.01
CA SER A 67 5.22 -1.01 -23.40
C SER A 67 5.62 -0.64 -21.97
N GLY A 68 5.40 0.62 -21.57
CA GLY A 68 5.72 1.09 -20.23
C GLY A 68 7.19 1.49 -20.01
N PHE A 69 8.07 1.43 -21.02
CA PHE A 69 9.49 1.76 -20.87
C PHE A 69 9.72 3.13 -20.22
N GLN A 70 8.98 4.16 -20.62
CA GLN A 70 9.16 5.50 -20.07
C GLN A 70 8.85 5.57 -18.57
N SER A 71 7.79 4.89 -18.13
CA SER A 71 7.41 4.79 -16.70
C SER A 71 8.45 4.02 -15.91
N PHE A 72 8.91 2.90 -16.47
CA PHE A 72 9.96 2.08 -15.89
C PHE A 72 11.27 2.86 -15.74
N ALA A 73 11.74 3.50 -16.81
CA ALA A 73 12.97 4.30 -16.81
C ALA A 73 12.92 5.47 -15.80
N LYS A 74 11.75 6.13 -15.66
CA LYS A 74 11.56 7.17 -14.64
C LYS A 74 11.58 6.64 -13.20
N ALA A 75 11.09 5.43 -12.97
CA ALA A 75 11.07 4.83 -11.64
C ALA A 75 12.45 4.32 -11.19
N MET A 76 13.29 3.86 -12.09
CA MET A 76 14.57 3.21 -11.78
C MET A 76 15.51 4.02 -10.88
N PRO A 77 15.77 5.32 -11.11
CA PRO A 77 16.66 6.09 -10.24
C PRO A 77 16.17 6.12 -8.78
N LEU A 78 14.86 6.28 -8.56
CA LEU A 78 14.28 6.28 -7.21
C LEU A 78 14.46 4.92 -6.52
N TRP A 79 14.23 3.83 -7.25
CA TRP A 79 14.38 2.48 -6.71
C TRP A 79 15.82 2.16 -6.37
N LEU A 80 16.75 2.36 -7.29
CA LEU A 80 18.17 2.03 -7.11
C LEU A 80 18.84 2.90 -6.05
N ASN A 81 18.51 4.19 -5.98
CA ASN A 81 19.19 5.12 -5.08
C ASN A 81 18.55 5.22 -3.69
N THR A 82 17.27 4.96 -3.55
CA THR A 82 16.56 5.17 -2.29
C THR A 82 15.89 3.90 -1.77
N LYS A 83 14.96 3.34 -2.55
CA LYS A 83 14.09 2.25 -2.05
C LYS A 83 14.86 0.97 -1.73
N LEU A 84 15.81 0.55 -2.56
CA LEU A 84 16.64 -0.62 -2.30
C LEU A 84 17.71 -0.39 -1.24
N ARG A 85 17.99 0.88 -0.91
CA ARG A 85 18.93 1.27 0.15
C ARG A 85 18.23 1.71 1.44
N LEU A 86 16.97 1.38 1.58
CA LEU A 86 16.14 1.83 2.70
C LEU A 86 16.79 1.59 4.09
N PRO A 87 17.40 0.43 4.40
CA PRO A 87 18.07 0.23 5.69
C PRO A 87 19.18 1.25 5.97
N LYS A 88 19.92 1.66 4.92
CA LYS A 88 20.96 2.69 5.04
C LYS A 88 20.32 4.06 5.31
N VAL A 89 19.30 4.42 4.53
CA VAL A 89 18.56 5.68 4.70
C VAL A 89 17.99 5.76 6.11
N MET A 90 17.29 4.71 6.57
CA MET A 90 16.73 4.67 7.93
C MET A 90 17.79 4.86 9.01
N ARG A 91 18.96 4.26 8.85
CA ARG A 91 20.06 4.40 9.84
C ARG A 91 20.62 5.81 9.87
N GLU A 92 20.80 6.44 8.72
CA GLU A 92 21.26 7.81 8.60
C GLU A 92 20.25 8.79 9.22
N GLU A 93 18.96 8.58 8.94
CA GLU A 93 17.87 9.42 9.46
C GLU A 93 17.62 9.28 10.97
N LEU A 94 18.00 8.14 11.54
CA LEU A 94 18.04 7.91 13.00
C LEU A 94 19.36 8.38 13.65
N GLY A 95 20.15 9.19 12.92
CA GLY A 95 21.39 9.76 13.43
C GLY A 95 22.49 8.72 13.74
N GLY A 96 22.38 7.49 13.21
CA GLY A 96 23.29 6.38 13.52
C GLY A 96 23.16 5.81 14.93
N ALA A 97 22.25 6.33 15.75
CA ALA A 97 22.04 5.88 17.13
C ALA A 97 21.39 4.49 17.21
N TYR A 98 20.50 4.17 16.28
CA TYR A 98 19.89 2.84 16.20
C TYR A 98 20.85 1.83 15.57
N ARG A 99 21.32 0.87 16.36
CA ARG A 99 22.31 -0.13 15.92
C ARG A 99 21.74 -1.53 15.72
N ARG A 100 20.46 -1.74 16.06
CA ARG A 100 19.80 -3.03 15.96
C ARG A 100 19.33 -3.30 14.53
N ARG A 101 18.73 -4.46 14.29
CA ARG A 101 18.24 -4.89 12.99
C ARG A 101 16.88 -4.24 12.68
N PHE A 102 16.73 -3.69 11.47
CA PHE A 102 15.43 -3.25 10.94
C PHE A 102 14.57 -4.46 10.59
N LEU A 103 13.27 -4.35 10.84
CA LEU A 103 12.27 -5.33 10.48
C LEU A 103 11.49 -4.84 9.26
N PHE A 104 11.17 -5.76 8.36
CA PHE A 104 10.39 -5.50 7.16
C PHE A 104 9.23 -6.50 7.11
N CYS A 105 8.01 -6.00 7.24
CA CYS A 105 6.79 -6.81 7.15
C CYS A 105 6.28 -6.83 5.72
N GLU A 106 5.48 -7.83 5.35
CA GLU A 106 4.74 -7.79 4.10
C GLU A 106 3.62 -6.75 4.17
N HIS A 107 3.33 -6.11 3.05
CA HIS A 107 2.39 -4.99 3.00
C HIS A 107 1.00 -5.37 3.51
N HIS A 108 0.44 -6.47 3.04
CA HIS A 108 -0.87 -6.94 3.49
C HIS A 108 -0.87 -7.48 4.92
N GLU A 109 0.25 -8.02 5.39
CA GLU A 109 0.44 -8.35 6.79
C GLU A 109 0.43 -7.10 7.68
N SER A 110 1.06 -6.00 7.21
CA SER A 110 1.04 -4.71 7.88
C SER A 110 -0.38 -4.11 7.92
N HIS A 111 -1.15 -4.22 6.85
CA HIS A 111 -2.56 -3.83 6.84
C HIS A 111 -3.38 -4.63 7.85
N ALA A 112 -3.23 -5.95 7.86
CA ALA A 112 -3.93 -6.83 8.78
C ALA A 112 -3.57 -6.51 10.25
N ALA A 113 -2.29 -6.30 10.54
CA ALA A 113 -1.79 -5.94 11.85
C ALA A 113 -2.33 -4.58 12.33
N SER A 114 -2.37 -3.58 11.44
CA SER A 114 -2.86 -2.24 11.77
C SER A 114 -4.34 -2.20 12.12
N ALA A 115 -5.12 -3.16 11.62
CA ALA A 115 -6.54 -3.28 11.92
C ALA A 115 -6.80 -4.17 13.15
N PHE A 116 -6.15 -5.34 13.22
CA PHE A 116 -6.44 -6.34 14.22
C PHE A 116 -5.89 -6.01 15.61
N TYR A 117 -4.61 -5.67 15.72
CA TYR A 117 -3.98 -5.49 17.05
C TYR A 117 -4.56 -4.31 17.87
N PRO A 118 -4.96 -3.17 17.32
CA PRO A 118 -5.63 -2.14 18.09
C PRO A 118 -7.14 -2.37 18.25
N SER A 119 -7.71 -3.42 17.64
CA SER A 119 -9.12 -3.74 17.77
C SER A 119 -9.44 -4.37 19.13
N PRO A 120 -10.71 -4.37 19.58
CA PRO A 120 -11.12 -5.03 20.80
C PRO A 120 -11.33 -6.54 20.65
N PHE A 121 -11.06 -7.13 19.49
CA PHE A 121 -11.38 -8.52 19.21
C PHE A 121 -10.21 -9.44 19.56
N GLU A 122 -10.49 -10.49 20.34
CA GLU A 122 -9.54 -11.58 20.59
C GLU A 122 -9.40 -12.51 19.37
N GLU A 123 -10.49 -12.67 18.61
CA GLU A 123 -10.53 -13.43 17.36
C GLU A 123 -11.31 -12.63 16.30
N ALA A 124 -10.80 -12.58 15.09
CA ALA A 124 -11.45 -11.91 13.98
C ALA A 124 -11.07 -12.50 12.62
N ALA A 125 -12.02 -12.49 11.68
CA ALA A 125 -11.70 -12.57 10.26
C ALA A 125 -11.13 -11.22 9.81
N ILE A 126 -10.09 -11.27 8.99
CA ILE A 126 -9.39 -10.08 8.49
C ILE A 126 -9.49 -10.07 6.96
N LEU A 127 -9.98 -8.97 6.41
CA LEU A 127 -9.99 -8.71 4.98
C LEU A 127 -9.15 -7.48 4.69
N THR A 128 -8.19 -7.59 3.80
CA THR A 128 -7.39 -6.45 3.32
C THR A 128 -7.61 -6.24 1.83
N LEU A 129 -7.80 -4.99 1.44
CA LEU A 129 -8.03 -4.56 0.06
C LEU A 129 -7.15 -3.35 -0.22
N ASP A 130 -6.32 -3.44 -1.27
CA ASP A 130 -5.38 -2.39 -1.64
C ASP A 130 -5.33 -2.21 -3.16
N GLY A 131 -4.67 -1.15 -3.62
CA GLY A 131 -4.30 -1.00 -5.02
C GLY A 131 -3.30 -2.07 -5.42
N VAL A 132 -2.15 -2.08 -4.79
CA VAL A 132 -1.15 -3.14 -4.88
C VAL A 132 -0.07 -2.98 -3.80
N GLY A 133 0.14 -4.02 -3.02
CA GLY A 133 1.27 -4.17 -2.10
C GLY A 133 2.56 -4.55 -2.82
N GLU A 134 3.22 -5.61 -2.38
CA GLU A 134 4.28 -6.24 -3.17
C GLU A 134 3.68 -6.90 -4.42
N TRP A 135 2.95 -7.99 -4.24
CA TRP A 135 2.18 -8.68 -5.25
C TRP A 135 0.69 -8.72 -4.92
N THR A 136 0.38 -8.88 -3.64
CA THR A 136 -0.98 -9.03 -3.12
C THR A 136 -1.77 -7.74 -3.28
N THR A 137 -3.03 -7.87 -3.68
CA THR A 137 -4.00 -6.78 -3.85
C THR A 137 -5.20 -6.96 -2.93
N THR A 138 -5.46 -8.20 -2.55
CA THR A 138 -6.53 -8.59 -1.63
C THR A 138 -6.06 -9.77 -0.83
N SER A 139 -6.30 -9.80 0.47
CA SER A 139 -6.08 -10.99 1.27
C SER A 139 -7.18 -11.22 2.30
N ILE A 140 -7.39 -12.49 2.63
CA ILE A 140 -8.26 -12.94 3.70
C ILE A 140 -7.40 -13.69 4.70
N GLY A 141 -7.59 -13.38 5.97
CA GLY A 141 -6.87 -14.00 7.07
C GLY A 141 -7.70 -14.11 8.31
N GLU A 142 -7.07 -14.62 9.34
CA GLU A 142 -7.60 -14.68 10.70
C GLU A 142 -6.60 -14.08 11.69
N GLY A 143 -7.12 -13.39 12.68
CA GLY A 143 -6.41 -12.95 13.86
C GLY A 143 -6.87 -13.71 15.08
N ARG A 144 -5.93 -14.17 15.93
CA ARG A 144 -6.21 -14.83 17.21
C ARG A 144 -5.18 -14.43 18.25
N GLY A 145 -5.60 -13.72 19.28
CA GLY A 145 -4.70 -13.23 20.33
C GLY A 145 -3.55 -12.39 19.77
N ARG A 146 -2.35 -12.94 19.73
CA ARG A 146 -1.14 -12.24 19.20
C ARG A 146 -0.70 -12.73 17.83
N SER A 147 -1.51 -13.53 17.15
CA SER A 147 -1.15 -14.12 15.85
C SER A 147 -2.09 -13.65 14.77
N ILE A 148 -1.51 -13.37 13.62
CA ILE A 148 -2.23 -13.11 12.35
C ILE A 148 -1.76 -14.17 11.36
N ARG A 149 -2.71 -14.75 10.61
CA ARG A 149 -2.42 -15.68 9.53
C ARG A 149 -3.22 -15.32 8.30
N LEU A 150 -2.55 -14.92 7.23
CA LEU A 150 -3.16 -14.73 5.93
C LEU A 150 -3.38 -16.11 5.30
N LEU A 151 -4.59 -16.38 4.85
CA LEU A 151 -5.04 -17.69 4.39
C LEU A 151 -5.10 -17.80 2.87
N ARG A 152 -5.55 -16.72 2.22
CA ARG A 152 -5.71 -16.63 0.76
C ARG A 152 -5.41 -15.22 0.30
N GLU A 153 -4.97 -15.09 -0.94
CA GLU A 153 -4.68 -13.80 -1.56
C GLU A 153 -5.08 -13.79 -3.04
N ILE A 154 -5.37 -12.59 -3.53
CA ILE A 154 -5.43 -12.28 -4.95
C ILE A 154 -4.24 -11.36 -5.25
N ARG A 155 -3.57 -11.64 -6.36
CA ARG A 155 -2.36 -10.93 -6.77
C ARG A 155 -2.61 -9.97 -7.93
N PHE A 156 -1.76 -8.98 -8.02
CA PHE A 156 -1.62 -8.12 -9.20
C PHE A 156 -1.50 -8.98 -10.49
N PRO A 157 -2.20 -8.65 -11.58
CA PRO A 157 -2.88 -7.37 -11.84
C PRO A 157 -4.37 -7.30 -11.43
N HIS A 158 -4.91 -8.29 -10.76
CA HIS A 158 -6.31 -8.30 -10.33
C HIS A 158 -6.46 -7.55 -9.01
N SER A 159 -7.17 -6.40 -9.03
CA SER A 159 -7.26 -5.50 -7.87
C SER A 159 -8.54 -4.66 -7.90
N LEU A 160 -9.29 -4.71 -6.80
CA LEU A 160 -10.43 -3.81 -6.60
C LEU A 160 -9.98 -2.37 -6.32
N GLY A 161 -8.84 -2.18 -5.65
CA GLY A 161 -8.26 -0.86 -5.43
C GLY A 161 -7.87 -0.20 -6.74
N LEU A 162 -7.23 -0.95 -7.67
CA LEU A 162 -6.92 -0.41 -9.01
C LEU A 162 -8.16 -0.20 -9.87
N LEU A 163 -9.22 -1.00 -9.70
CA LEU A 163 -10.51 -0.72 -10.33
C LEU A 163 -11.07 0.63 -9.87
N TYR A 164 -11.03 0.87 -8.56
CA TYR A 164 -11.47 2.13 -7.97
C TYR A 164 -10.64 3.32 -8.48
N SER A 165 -9.33 3.15 -8.53
CA SER A 165 -8.42 4.15 -9.11
C SER A 165 -8.66 4.38 -10.61
N ALA A 166 -9.01 3.34 -11.37
CA ALA A 166 -9.37 3.49 -12.79
C ALA A 166 -10.64 4.33 -12.97
N PHE A 167 -11.67 4.12 -12.14
CA PHE A 167 -12.86 4.98 -12.13
C PHE A 167 -12.55 6.40 -11.66
N THR A 168 -11.67 6.55 -10.67
CA THR A 168 -11.20 7.87 -10.23
C THR A 168 -10.55 8.63 -11.40
N TYR A 169 -9.67 7.95 -12.15
CA TYR A 169 -9.05 8.50 -13.35
C TYR A 169 -10.08 8.84 -14.44
N PHE A 170 -10.97 7.91 -14.75
CA PHE A 170 -12.00 8.06 -15.79
C PHE A 170 -12.93 9.25 -15.51
N THR A 171 -13.27 9.50 -14.26
CA THR A 171 -14.11 10.64 -13.83
C THR A 171 -13.34 11.96 -13.73
N GLY A 172 -12.06 12.00 -14.13
CA GLY A 172 -11.25 13.21 -14.18
C GLY A 172 -10.60 13.60 -12.85
N PHE A 173 -10.67 12.76 -11.84
CA PHE A 173 -9.96 12.99 -10.58
C PHE A 173 -8.53 12.42 -10.63
N ARG A 174 -7.65 13.01 -9.83
CA ARG A 174 -6.27 12.54 -9.72
C ARG A 174 -6.19 11.27 -8.89
N VAL A 175 -5.63 10.20 -9.46
CA VAL A 175 -5.36 8.93 -8.77
C VAL A 175 -4.43 9.13 -7.57
N ASN A 176 -4.62 8.33 -6.53
CA ASN A 176 -3.95 8.39 -5.22
C ASN A 176 -4.28 9.65 -4.39
N SER A 177 -5.15 10.52 -4.88
CA SER A 177 -5.56 11.71 -4.12
C SER A 177 -6.99 12.16 -4.41
N GLY A 178 -7.68 11.47 -5.28
CA GLY A 178 -9.04 11.81 -5.71
C GLY A 178 -10.07 10.73 -5.43
N GLU A 179 -9.65 9.57 -4.95
CA GLU A 179 -10.54 8.45 -4.61
C GLU A 179 -11.60 8.86 -3.58
N TYR A 180 -11.21 9.62 -2.56
CA TYR A 180 -12.15 10.13 -1.56
C TYR A 180 -13.15 11.16 -2.14
N LYS A 181 -12.77 11.89 -3.20
CA LYS A 181 -13.68 12.81 -3.89
C LYS A 181 -14.72 12.05 -4.69
N LEU A 182 -14.31 10.96 -5.38
CA LEU A 182 -15.23 10.07 -6.05
C LEU A 182 -16.19 9.41 -5.05
N MET A 183 -15.68 8.96 -3.90
CA MET A 183 -16.47 8.42 -2.81
C MET A 183 -17.51 9.45 -2.31
N GLY A 184 -17.10 10.70 -2.10
CA GLY A 184 -17.99 11.77 -1.67
C GLY A 184 -19.04 12.16 -2.72
N LEU A 185 -18.74 11.95 -4.01
CA LEU A 185 -19.68 12.21 -5.12
C LEU A 185 -20.69 11.07 -5.32
N ALA A 186 -20.30 9.84 -5.02
CA ALA A 186 -21.12 8.64 -5.28
C ALA A 186 -22.55 8.68 -4.70
N PRO A 187 -22.82 9.18 -3.48
CA PRO A 187 -24.15 9.25 -2.90
C PRO A 187 -25.14 10.12 -3.69
N TYR A 188 -24.66 11.03 -4.51
CA TYR A 188 -25.48 11.89 -5.36
C TYR A 188 -25.90 11.22 -6.68
N GLY A 189 -25.32 10.06 -6.98
CA GLY A 189 -25.58 9.27 -8.18
C GLY A 189 -26.57 8.13 -7.94
N LYS A 190 -26.83 7.40 -9.02
CA LYS A 190 -27.58 6.13 -9.00
C LYS A 190 -26.68 5.02 -9.54
N PRO A 191 -26.70 3.79 -8.98
CA PRO A 191 -25.81 2.70 -9.38
C PRO A 191 -26.25 2.02 -10.69
N ILE A 192 -26.58 2.79 -11.73
CA ILE A 192 -27.13 2.30 -13.00
C ILE A 192 -26.15 1.47 -13.82
N TYR A 193 -24.87 1.51 -13.49
CA TYR A 193 -23.82 0.76 -14.21
C TYR A 193 -23.31 -0.47 -13.43
N ALA A 194 -23.87 -0.77 -12.25
CA ALA A 194 -23.37 -1.84 -11.39
C ALA A 194 -23.29 -3.21 -12.11
N ASP A 195 -24.37 -3.56 -12.83
CA ASP A 195 -24.44 -4.85 -13.56
C ASP A 195 -23.48 -4.87 -14.74
N ARG A 196 -23.32 -3.76 -15.48
CA ARG A 196 -22.34 -3.66 -16.56
C ARG A 196 -20.91 -3.78 -16.06
N ILE A 197 -20.59 -3.21 -14.89
CA ILE A 197 -19.27 -3.33 -14.25
C ILE A 197 -18.99 -4.78 -13.91
N ARG A 198 -19.96 -5.47 -13.29
CA ARG A 198 -19.83 -6.89 -12.96
C ARG A 198 -19.70 -7.77 -14.20
N GLU A 199 -20.47 -7.51 -15.24
CA GLU A 199 -20.45 -8.30 -16.48
C GLU A 199 -19.17 -8.09 -17.30
N LYS A 200 -18.70 -6.84 -17.43
CA LYS A 200 -17.63 -6.48 -18.37
C LYS A 200 -16.26 -6.35 -17.73
N LEU A 201 -16.18 -5.85 -16.50
CA LEU A 201 -14.90 -5.46 -15.89
C LEU A 201 -14.39 -6.46 -14.88
N ILE A 202 -15.27 -7.23 -14.24
CA ILE A 202 -14.91 -8.17 -13.17
C ILE A 202 -15.57 -9.52 -13.43
N ASP A 203 -14.78 -10.58 -13.40
CA ASP A 203 -15.27 -11.95 -13.31
C ASP A 203 -15.23 -12.37 -11.83
N LEU A 204 -16.36 -12.23 -11.14
CA LEU A 204 -16.52 -12.55 -9.72
C LEU A 204 -17.04 -13.99 -9.56
N LYS A 205 -16.34 -14.79 -8.73
CA LYS A 205 -16.72 -16.17 -8.43
C LYS A 205 -17.50 -16.27 -7.11
N GLU A 206 -18.20 -17.39 -6.93
CA GLU A 206 -19.00 -17.67 -5.72
C GLU A 206 -18.15 -17.73 -4.45
N ASP A 207 -16.89 -18.14 -4.55
CA ASP A 207 -15.95 -18.18 -3.41
C ASP A 207 -15.36 -16.80 -3.06
N GLY A 208 -15.82 -15.73 -3.71
CA GLY A 208 -15.36 -14.36 -3.52
C GLY A 208 -14.07 -14.04 -4.28
N SER A 209 -13.45 -14.99 -4.98
CA SER A 209 -12.34 -14.70 -5.86
C SER A 209 -12.79 -13.92 -7.09
N PHE A 210 -11.91 -13.11 -7.66
CA PHE A 210 -12.24 -12.34 -8.84
C PHE A 210 -11.06 -12.17 -9.80
N ARG A 211 -11.38 -11.89 -11.05
CA ARG A 211 -10.41 -11.49 -12.06
C ARG A 211 -10.87 -10.22 -12.76
N MET A 212 -9.92 -9.33 -13.04
CA MET A 212 -10.17 -8.12 -13.84
C MET A 212 -10.09 -8.46 -15.31
N ASN A 213 -11.02 -7.92 -16.11
CA ASN A 213 -10.92 -7.96 -17.56
C ASN A 213 -9.89 -6.91 -18.03
N ARG A 214 -8.69 -7.37 -18.34
CA ARG A 214 -7.53 -6.53 -18.63
C ARG A 214 -7.63 -5.74 -19.95
N GLU A 215 -8.60 -6.01 -20.79
CA GLU A 215 -8.82 -5.26 -22.03
C GLU A 215 -9.17 -3.79 -21.77
N TYR A 216 -9.81 -3.52 -20.62
CA TYR A 216 -10.23 -2.17 -20.22
C TYR A 216 -9.19 -1.39 -19.42
N PHE A 217 -8.06 -2.02 -19.05
CA PHE A 217 -7.09 -1.43 -18.11
C PHE A 217 -5.68 -1.43 -18.68
N ARG A 218 -4.97 -0.30 -18.48
CA ARG A 218 -3.58 -0.12 -18.95
C ARG A 218 -2.56 0.11 -17.83
N TYR A 219 -2.96 0.01 -16.57
CA TYR A 219 -2.07 0.24 -15.44
C TYR A 219 -0.86 -0.72 -15.36
N CYS A 220 -0.88 -1.84 -16.06
CA CYS A 220 0.29 -2.71 -16.22
C CYS A 220 1.33 -2.16 -17.21
N GLN A 221 0.94 -1.23 -18.09
CA GLN A 221 1.76 -0.75 -19.22
C GLN A 221 2.24 0.69 -19.04
N GLY A 222 1.84 1.35 -17.96
CA GLY A 222 2.23 2.75 -17.71
C GLY A 222 1.38 3.44 -16.67
N VAL A 223 1.36 4.78 -16.76
CA VAL A 223 0.64 5.65 -15.80
C VAL A 223 -0.82 5.89 -16.17
N VAL A 224 -1.25 5.42 -17.33
CA VAL A 224 -2.64 5.51 -17.80
C VAL A 224 -3.42 4.34 -17.21
N MET A 225 -4.58 4.61 -16.62
CA MET A 225 -5.36 3.59 -15.90
C MET A 225 -6.31 2.81 -16.79
N THR A 226 -6.86 3.44 -17.83
CA THR A 226 -7.88 2.87 -18.72
C THR A 226 -7.43 2.85 -20.18
N SER A 227 -8.06 1.97 -20.96
CA SER A 227 -7.86 1.87 -22.42
C SER A 227 -8.63 2.95 -23.15
#